data_11f769e88538be7e7ec1c304c65cd9bc
#
_entry.id   11f769e88538be7e7ec1c304c65cd9bc
#
_cell.length_a   1.000
_cell.length_b   1.000
_cell.length_c   1.000
_cell.angle_alpha   90.00
_cell.angle_beta   90.00
_cell.angle_gamma   90.00
#
_symmetry.space_group_name_H-M   'P 1'
#
loop_
_entity.id
_entity.type
_entity.pdbx_description
1 polymer ?
#
loop_
_entity_poly.entity_id
_entity_poly.type
_entity_poly.pdbx_seq_one_letter_code
_entity_poly.pdbx_strand_id
1 'polypeptide(L)'
;MRVTGFDVSDIALAKANQLAADNEVNIQYSLCDTDGFDWQANRYDAVVGIFIQFADPEMRARIFQQVHQTLKSGGLFILQGYTPKQLEYKTGGPSLIEHLYTEEMIRELSQDFEVLELQCYEKELSEGARHTGMSALLGMVAKKRA
;
A
#
# COMPACT_ATOMS: atom_id res chain seq x y z
N MET A 1 -3.80 -10.06 -17.17
CA MET A 1 -4.21 -9.73 -15.76
C MET A 1 -5.15 -8.53 -15.82
N ARG A 2 -6.23 -8.52 -15.03
CA ARG A 2 -7.06 -7.31 -14.85
C ARG A 2 -6.57 -6.58 -13.61
N VAL A 3 -6.33 -5.28 -13.75
CA VAL A 3 -5.86 -4.43 -12.66
C VAL A 3 -6.87 -3.30 -12.44
N THR A 4 -7.21 -3.05 -11.19
CA THR A 4 -8.00 -1.89 -10.76
C THR A 4 -7.13 -1.06 -9.82
N GLY A 5 -7.07 0.24 -10.04
CA GLY A 5 -6.42 1.19 -9.15
C GLY A 5 -7.39 2.30 -8.76
N PHE A 6 -7.16 2.94 -7.64
CA PHE A 6 -7.92 4.14 -7.25
C PHE A 6 -7.02 5.15 -6.54
N ASP A 7 -7.38 6.40 -6.64
CA ASP A 7 -6.71 7.52 -5.97
C ASP A 7 -7.73 8.66 -5.78
N VAL A 8 -7.48 9.51 -4.80
CA VAL A 8 -8.29 10.71 -4.54
C VAL A 8 -7.91 11.89 -5.43
N SER A 9 -6.77 11.80 -6.11
CA SER A 9 -6.23 12.85 -6.95
C SER A 9 -6.50 12.57 -8.43
N ASP A 10 -7.28 13.43 -9.06
CA ASP A 10 -7.52 13.42 -10.50
C ASP A 10 -6.22 13.62 -11.30
N ILE A 11 -5.30 14.44 -10.78
CA ILE A 11 -3.97 14.66 -11.37
C ILE A 11 -3.12 13.39 -11.31
N ALA A 12 -3.16 12.67 -10.19
CA ALA A 12 -2.46 11.39 -10.06
C ALA A 12 -3.03 10.35 -11.03
N LEU A 13 -4.35 10.26 -11.15
CA LEU A 13 -5.02 9.36 -12.08
C LEU A 13 -4.75 9.72 -13.55
N ALA A 14 -4.68 11.01 -13.89
CA ALA A 14 -4.30 11.43 -15.23
C ALA A 14 -2.89 10.96 -15.61
N LYS A 15 -1.93 11.10 -14.70
CA LYS A 15 -0.56 10.60 -14.88
C LYS A 15 -0.52 9.07 -14.97
N ALA A 16 -1.28 8.38 -14.12
CA ALA A 16 -1.35 6.92 -14.12
C ALA A 16 -1.94 6.39 -15.44
N ASN A 17 -2.99 7.02 -15.97
CA ASN A 17 -3.55 6.69 -17.28
C ASN A 17 -2.55 6.91 -18.41
N GLN A 18 -1.81 8.03 -18.39
CA GLN A 18 -0.77 8.29 -19.39
C GLN A 18 0.32 7.23 -19.33
N LEU A 19 0.80 6.90 -18.12
CA LEU A 19 1.84 5.88 -17.93
C LEU A 19 1.35 4.49 -18.39
N ALA A 20 0.09 4.15 -18.14
CA ALA A 20 -0.50 2.91 -18.62
C ALA A 20 -0.54 2.86 -20.15
N ALA A 21 -0.92 3.96 -20.80
CA ALA A 21 -0.93 4.08 -22.26
C ALA A 21 0.48 3.96 -22.84
N ASP A 22 1.47 4.66 -22.26
CA ASP A 22 2.86 4.64 -22.71
C ASP A 22 3.50 3.24 -22.61
N ASN A 23 3.00 2.41 -21.69
CA ASN A 23 3.46 1.03 -21.50
C ASN A 23 2.53 -0.02 -22.12
N GLU A 24 1.54 0.39 -22.89
CA GLU A 24 0.59 -0.49 -23.58
C GLU A 24 -0.14 -1.46 -22.63
N VAL A 25 -0.42 -1.03 -21.39
CA VAL A 25 -1.17 -1.81 -20.41
C VAL A 25 -2.55 -1.21 -20.16
N ASN A 26 -3.51 -2.07 -19.80
CA ASN A 26 -4.88 -1.64 -19.49
C ASN A 26 -5.13 -1.78 -17.98
N ILE A 27 -5.42 -0.64 -17.35
CA ILE A 27 -5.74 -0.54 -15.92
C ILE A 27 -7.05 0.25 -15.79
N GLN A 28 -7.97 -0.26 -14.97
CA GLN A 28 -9.19 0.46 -14.63
C GLN A 28 -8.95 1.35 -13.43
N TYR A 29 -9.06 2.66 -13.61
CA TYR A 29 -8.89 3.62 -12.52
C TYR A 29 -10.23 4.20 -12.05
N SER A 30 -10.34 4.44 -10.73
CA SER A 30 -11.49 5.10 -10.10
C SER A 30 -11.01 6.28 -9.26
N LEU A 31 -11.69 7.42 -9.39
CA LEU A 31 -11.48 8.59 -8.54
C LEU A 31 -12.32 8.41 -7.27
N CYS A 32 -11.71 7.91 -6.22
CA CYS A 32 -12.34 7.73 -4.89
C CYS A 32 -11.27 7.57 -3.81
N ASP A 33 -11.69 7.72 -2.57
CA ASP A 33 -10.90 7.36 -1.40
C ASP A 33 -11.12 5.89 -0.98
N THR A 34 -10.50 5.49 0.13
CA THR A 34 -10.63 4.15 0.67
C THR A 34 -12.03 3.84 1.20
N ASP A 35 -12.79 4.84 1.62
CA ASP A 35 -14.16 4.66 2.12
C ASP A 35 -15.17 4.59 0.95
N GLY A 36 -14.88 5.25 -0.16
CA GLY A 36 -15.69 5.23 -1.39
C GLY A 36 -15.39 4.07 -2.33
N PHE A 37 -14.29 3.34 -2.12
CA PHE A 37 -13.95 2.20 -2.96
C PHE A 37 -14.85 0.99 -2.67
N ASP A 38 -15.27 0.29 -3.73
CA ASP A 38 -16.14 -0.90 -3.63
C ASP A 38 -15.32 -2.15 -3.25
N TRP A 39 -15.20 -2.39 -1.95
CA TRP A 39 -14.49 -3.53 -1.35
C TRP A 39 -15.33 -4.81 -1.37
N GLN A 40 -15.78 -5.24 -2.54
CA GLN A 40 -16.55 -6.49 -2.66
C GLN A 40 -15.76 -7.69 -2.14
N ALA A 41 -16.43 -8.53 -1.36
CA ALA A 41 -15.80 -9.72 -0.77
C ALA A 41 -15.31 -10.71 -1.84
N ASN A 42 -14.15 -11.32 -1.59
CA ASN A 42 -13.57 -12.39 -2.42
C ASN A 42 -13.43 -12.03 -3.91
N ARG A 43 -13.06 -10.80 -4.21
CA ARG A 43 -12.98 -10.27 -5.59
C ARG A 43 -11.58 -10.34 -6.18
N TYR A 44 -10.55 -10.04 -5.41
CA TYR A 44 -9.18 -9.88 -5.90
C TYR A 44 -8.26 -11.04 -5.53
N ASP A 45 -7.36 -11.39 -6.45
CA ASP A 45 -6.30 -12.36 -6.23
C ASP A 45 -5.11 -11.75 -5.49
N ALA A 46 -4.93 -10.42 -5.63
CA ALA A 46 -3.93 -9.65 -4.89
C ALA A 46 -4.40 -8.22 -4.67
N VAL A 47 -3.98 -7.63 -3.56
CA VAL A 47 -4.06 -6.19 -3.26
C VAL A 47 -2.66 -5.68 -3.00
N VAL A 48 -2.34 -4.52 -3.56
CA VAL A 48 -1.03 -3.87 -3.42
C VAL A 48 -1.23 -2.49 -2.82
N GLY A 49 -0.60 -2.23 -1.68
CA GLY A 49 -0.60 -0.93 -0.99
C GLY A 49 0.83 -0.39 -0.89
N ILE A 50 1.17 0.60 -1.71
CA ILE A 50 2.49 1.22 -1.73
C ILE A 50 2.37 2.65 -1.22
N PHE A 51 3.08 2.95 -0.12
CA PHE A 51 3.08 4.27 0.53
C PHE A 51 1.67 4.79 0.87
N ILE A 52 0.78 3.92 1.33
CA ILE A 52 -0.58 4.27 1.77
C ILE A 52 -0.60 4.84 3.20
N GLN A 53 0.46 5.51 3.60
CA GLN A 53 0.69 6.03 4.95
C GLN A 53 0.05 7.42 5.20
N PHE A 54 -0.93 7.79 4.40
CA PHE A 54 -1.87 8.87 4.70
C PHE A 54 -2.86 8.46 5.79
N ALA A 55 -3.08 7.17 5.96
CA ALA A 55 -4.03 6.60 6.91
C ALA A 55 -3.54 6.72 8.35
N ASP A 56 -4.33 7.39 9.19
CA ASP A 56 -4.16 7.36 10.63
C ASP A 56 -4.37 5.93 11.20
N PRO A 57 -4.10 5.68 12.48
CA PRO A 57 -4.22 4.34 13.06
C PRO A 57 -5.61 3.69 12.88
N GLU A 58 -6.69 4.46 13.00
CA GLU A 58 -8.06 3.96 12.86
C GLU A 58 -8.39 3.62 11.41
N MET A 59 -8.11 4.52 10.49
CA MET A 59 -8.28 4.30 9.05
C MET A 59 -7.43 3.12 8.57
N ARG A 60 -6.20 3.02 9.03
CA ARG A 60 -5.30 1.92 8.70
C ARG A 60 -5.87 0.55 9.12
N ALA A 61 -6.41 0.45 10.33
CA ALA A 61 -7.06 -0.77 10.78
C ALA A 61 -8.27 -1.14 9.88
N ARG A 62 -9.09 -0.16 9.49
CA ARG A 62 -10.20 -0.38 8.54
C ARG A 62 -9.69 -0.85 7.18
N ILE A 63 -8.64 -0.24 6.64
CA ILE A 63 -8.05 -0.64 5.35
C ILE A 63 -7.60 -2.11 5.40
N PHE A 64 -6.91 -2.54 6.46
CA PHE A 64 -6.48 -3.94 6.60
C PHE A 64 -7.66 -4.91 6.63
N GLN A 65 -8.75 -4.57 7.31
CA GLN A 65 -9.98 -5.36 7.31
C GLN A 65 -10.64 -5.42 5.92
N GLN A 66 -10.73 -4.29 5.23
CA GLN A 66 -11.27 -4.20 3.86
C GLN A 66 -10.43 -5.00 2.86
N VAL A 67 -9.11 -4.92 2.97
CA VAL A 67 -8.19 -5.74 2.16
C VAL A 67 -8.40 -7.22 2.43
N HIS A 68 -8.50 -7.63 3.69
CA HIS A 68 -8.80 -9.02 4.04
C HIS A 68 -10.14 -9.48 3.46
N GLN A 69 -11.18 -8.65 3.58
CA GLN A 69 -12.50 -8.97 3.05
C GLN A 69 -12.49 -9.15 1.53
N THR A 70 -11.85 -8.23 0.80
CA THR A 70 -11.89 -8.21 -0.67
C THR A 70 -11.00 -9.26 -1.34
N LEU A 71 -9.98 -9.74 -0.64
CA LEU A 71 -9.12 -10.81 -1.14
C LEU A 71 -9.88 -12.15 -1.18
N LYS A 72 -9.65 -12.91 -2.23
CA LYS A 72 -10.02 -14.33 -2.30
C LYS A 72 -9.22 -15.15 -1.27
N SER A 73 -9.72 -16.32 -0.89
CA SER A 73 -8.93 -17.29 -0.13
C SER A 73 -7.61 -17.58 -0.86
N GLY A 74 -6.50 -17.50 -0.14
CA GLY A 74 -5.15 -17.62 -0.70
C GLY A 74 -4.64 -16.39 -1.46
N GLY A 75 -5.44 -15.32 -1.57
CA GLY A 75 -5.03 -14.07 -2.20
C GLY A 75 -3.96 -13.34 -1.40
N LEU A 76 -3.16 -12.52 -2.07
CA LEU A 76 -1.99 -11.86 -1.50
C LEU A 76 -2.25 -10.39 -1.16
N PHE A 77 -1.76 -9.97 -0.01
CA PHE A 77 -1.59 -8.57 0.33
C PHE A 77 -0.10 -8.21 0.31
N ILE A 78 0.25 -7.25 -0.53
CA ILE A 78 1.62 -6.73 -0.68
C ILE A 78 1.61 -5.30 -0.18
N LEU A 79 2.44 -4.99 0.81
CA LEU A 79 2.52 -3.69 1.45
C LEU A 79 3.95 -3.17 1.44
N GLN A 80 4.12 -1.89 1.13
CA GLN A 80 5.37 -1.17 1.34
C GLN A 80 5.11 0.19 1.95
N GLY A 81 5.94 0.58 2.90
CA GLY A 81 5.88 1.90 3.51
C GLY A 81 7.16 2.24 4.26
N TYR A 82 7.21 3.44 4.83
CA TYR A 82 8.33 3.94 5.61
C TYR A 82 8.25 3.50 7.07
N THR A 83 9.42 3.26 7.67
CA THR A 83 9.58 3.02 9.11
C THR A 83 9.88 4.31 9.87
N PRO A 84 9.79 4.35 11.22
CA PRO A 84 10.15 5.51 12.03
C PRO A 84 11.55 6.07 11.77
N LYS A 85 12.51 5.22 11.38
CA LYS A 85 13.87 5.63 11.01
C LYS A 85 13.91 6.60 9.82
N GLN A 86 12.88 6.64 8.99
CA GLN A 86 12.74 7.59 7.88
C GLN A 86 12.83 9.06 8.34
N LEU A 87 12.40 9.37 9.56
CA LEU A 87 12.47 10.72 10.11
C LEU A 87 13.92 11.24 10.23
N GLU A 88 14.90 10.34 10.34
CA GLU A 88 16.33 10.68 10.37
C GLU A 88 16.85 11.10 8.99
N TYR A 89 16.36 10.47 7.94
CA TYR A 89 16.82 10.73 6.56
C TYR A 89 16.23 11.98 5.93
N LYS A 90 15.00 12.35 6.27
CA LYS A 90 14.30 13.54 5.74
C LYS A 90 14.22 13.59 4.21
N THR A 91 14.18 12.43 3.58
CA THR A 91 14.17 12.26 2.13
C THR A 91 12.78 12.04 1.54
N GLY A 92 11.73 12.20 2.36
CA GLY A 92 10.33 12.00 2.01
C GLY A 92 9.60 11.16 3.03
N GLY A 93 8.34 10.83 2.74
CA GLY A 93 7.46 10.09 3.63
C GLY A 93 6.72 10.96 4.64
N PRO A 94 5.87 10.34 5.49
CA PRO A 94 5.11 11.05 6.51
C PRO A 94 6.02 11.66 7.58
N SER A 95 5.62 12.83 8.09
CA SER A 95 6.30 13.49 9.22
C SER A 95 5.77 13.05 10.59
N LEU A 96 4.59 12.44 10.63
CA LEU A 96 3.96 11.97 11.86
C LEU A 96 4.37 10.52 12.14
N ILE A 97 4.92 10.28 13.31
CA ILE A 97 5.42 8.96 13.71
C ILE A 97 4.32 7.89 13.70
N GLU A 98 3.09 8.23 14.02
CA GLU A 98 1.94 7.34 14.03
C GLU A 98 1.54 6.81 12.64
N HIS A 99 1.99 7.48 11.57
CA HIS A 99 1.80 7.05 10.19
C HIS A 99 2.89 6.09 9.70
N LEU A 100 3.99 5.98 10.43
CA LEU A 100 5.13 5.14 10.06
C LEU A 100 4.95 3.70 10.57
N TYR A 101 5.40 2.74 9.79
CA TYR A 101 5.16 1.33 10.06
C TYR A 101 6.26 0.72 10.93
N THR A 102 5.89 0.14 12.06
CA THR A 102 6.75 -0.76 12.80
C THR A 102 6.41 -2.21 12.48
N GLU A 103 7.37 -3.10 12.61
CA GLU A 103 7.15 -4.54 12.39
C GLU A 103 6.07 -5.09 13.35
N GLU A 104 6.10 -4.68 14.61
CA GLU A 104 5.11 -5.06 15.62
C GLU A 104 3.69 -4.65 15.21
N MET A 105 3.51 -3.38 14.86
CA MET A 105 2.21 -2.84 14.38
C MET A 105 1.68 -3.63 13.18
N ILE A 106 2.54 -3.90 12.19
CA ILE A 106 2.10 -4.62 10.99
C ILE A 106 1.75 -6.08 11.31
N ARG A 107 2.48 -6.74 12.22
CA ARG A 107 2.12 -8.08 12.69
C ARG A 107 0.76 -8.10 13.39
N GLU A 108 0.47 -7.11 14.24
CA GLU A 108 -0.84 -6.98 14.91
C GLU A 108 -1.98 -6.78 13.91
N LEU A 109 -1.81 -5.89 12.93
CA LEU A 109 -2.81 -5.64 11.89
C LEU A 109 -3.01 -6.82 10.93
N SER A 110 -2.04 -7.70 10.84
CA SER A 110 -2.02 -8.85 9.92
C SER A 110 -2.38 -10.18 10.60
N GLN A 111 -3.00 -10.18 11.79
CA GLN A 111 -3.30 -11.42 12.55
C GLN A 111 -4.17 -12.41 11.76
N ASP A 112 -5.07 -11.92 10.91
CA ASP A 112 -5.95 -12.74 10.07
C ASP A 112 -5.28 -13.27 8.80
N PHE A 113 -4.04 -12.87 8.55
CA PHE A 113 -3.24 -13.30 7.43
C PHE A 113 -2.17 -14.32 7.85
N GLU A 114 -1.69 -15.10 6.90
CA GLU A 114 -0.43 -15.79 6.97
C GLU A 114 0.66 -14.87 6.43
N VAL A 115 1.50 -14.31 7.31
CA VAL A 115 2.62 -13.44 6.89
C VAL A 115 3.72 -14.32 6.30
N LEU A 116 3.94 -14.19 4.99
CA LEU A 116 4.96 -14.95 4.26
C LEU A 116 6.33 -14.28 4.34
N GLU A 117 6.34 -12.94 4.28
CA GLU A 117 7.55 -12.13 4.39
C GLU A 117 7.21 -10.81 5.10
N LEU A 118 8.06 -10.40 6.01
CA LEU A 118 7.99 -9.10 6.67
C LEU A 118 9.40 -8.68 7.06
N GLN A 119 9.87 -7.59 6.49
CA GLN A 119 11.23 -7.10 6.74
C GLN A 119 11.31 -5.58 6.73
N CYS A 120 12.15 -5.05 7.61
CA CYS A 120 12.63 -3.67 7.53
C CYS A 120 13.96 -3.65 6.78
N TYR A 121 14.14 -2.68 5.90
CA TYR A 121 15.35 -2.52 5.10
C TYR A 121 15.60 -1.06 4.75
N GLU A 122 16.80 -0.77 4.33
CA GLU A 122 17.19 0.56 3.87
C GLU A 122 17.61 0.50 2.41
N LYS A 123 17.14 1.45 1.63
CA LYS A 123 17.45 1.52 0.20
C LYS A 123 17.40 2.96 -0.29
N GLU A 124 18.29 3.29 -1.20
CA GLU A 124 18.18 4.52 -1.95
C GLU A 124 17.05 4.40 -2.97
N LEU A 125 16.05 5.28 -2.86
CA LEU A 125 14.93 5.35 -3.78
C LEU A 125 15.18 6.44 -4.83
N SER A 126 14.61 6.25 -6.01
CA SER A 126 14.52 7.23 -7.09
C SER A 126 13.17 7.08 -7.78
N GLU A 127 12.09 7.30 -7.04
CA GLU A 127 10.71 7.08 -7.46
C GLU A 127 9.94 8.42 -7.50
N GLY A 128 10.43 9.37 -8.30
CA GLY A 128 9.85 10.71 -8.41
C GLY A 128 10.32 11.66 -7.31
N ALA A 129 9.90 12.94 -7.39
CA ALA A 129 10.44 14.03 -6.59
C ALA A 129 10.20 13.93 -5.06
N ARG A 130 9.23 13.10 -4.64
CA ARG A 130 8.87 12.93 -3.22
C ARG A 130 9.38 11.62 -2.59
N HIS A 131 10.01 10.77 -3.39
CA HIS A 131 10.55 9.46 -2.97
C HIS A 131 11.95 9.31 -3.57
N THR A 132 12.86 10.19 -3.17
CA THR A 132 14.25 10.22 -3.69
C THR A 132 15.24 10.36 -2.53
N GLY A 133 16.21 9.47 -2.48
CA GLY A 133 17.29 9.42 -1.48
C GLY A 133 17.20 8.18 -0.58
N MET A 134 18.12 8.10 0.39
CA MET A 134 18.17 7.00 1.34
C MET A 134 16.85 6.91 2.11
N SER A 135 16.28 5.74 2.18
CA SER A 135 14.95 5.49 2.74
C SER A 135 14.96 4.28 3.63
N ALA A 136 14.28 4.40 4.77
CA ALA A 136 14.06 3.31 5.71
C ALA A 136 12.64 2.74 5.49
N LEU A 137 12.57 1.51 5.03
CA LEU A 137 11.38 0.89 4.50
C LEU A 137 10.97 -0.35 5.29
N LEU A 138 9.69 -0.67 5.22
CA LEU A 138 9.12 -1.94 5.61
C LEU A 138 8.37 -2.51 4.41
N GLY A 139 8.65 -3.78 4.09
CA GLY A 139 7.92 -4.55 3.09
C GLY A 139 7.25 -5.76 3.72
N MET A 140 6.02 -6.06 3.29
CA MET A 140 5.28 -7.24 3.71
C MET A 140 4.66 -7.94 2.50
N VAL A 141 4.70 -9.25 2.51
CA VAL A 141 3.84 -10.13 1.70
C VAL A 141 3.08 -11.02 2.65
N ALA A 142 1.76 -10.94 2.61
CA ALA A 142 0.88 -11.74 3.44
C ALA A 142 -0.19 -12.41 2.58
N LYS A 143 -0.67 -13.58 3.00
CA LYS A 143 -1.65 -14.38 2.29
C LYS A 143 -2.92 -14.50 3.14
N LYS A 144 -4.08 -14.27 2.53
CA LYS A 144 -5.36 -14.54 3.21
C LYS A 144 -5.49 -16.04 3.47
N ARG A 145 -5.69 -16.40 4.73
CA ARG A 145 -5.95 -17.80 5.11
C ARG A 145 -7.21 -18.34 4.43
N ALA A 146 -7.21 -19.64 4.22
CA ALA A 146 -8.36 -20.34 3.64
C ALA A 146 -9.57 -20.33 4.59
#